data_2df7ff591590787f17fde04d7ca34c50
#
_entry.id   2df7ff591590787f17fde04d7ca34c50
#
_cell.length_a   1.000
_cell.length_b   1.000
_cell.length_c   1.000
_cell.angle_alpha   90.00
_cell.angle_beta   90.00
_cell.angle_gamma   90.00
#
_symmetry.space_group_name_H-M   'P 1'
#
loop_
_entity.id
_entity.type
_entity.pdbx_description
1 polymer ?
#
loop_
_entity_poly.entity_id
_entity_poly.type
_entity_poly.pdbx_seq_one_letter_code
_entity_poly.pdbx_strand_id
1 'polypeptide(L)'
;MLRFSQRNFSKITRALPMKDLPLKQADPELYSLIELEKNRQYRGIELIASENFAYKAVCEVNGSCLTNKYSEGYPGARYYGGNQYIDMIERLCIKRALEAYRLDSNEWHVNVQTMSGSPANFAVYTALMEPGDRAMGLDLTQGGHLTHGFHTEKTKVSATALFWNWKLYQVNKQTNLIDYDALEAQAKEYKPKLIVAGFSAYPRDLDYKRFRHICDQVGAYLLCDMAHISGLVAA
;
A
#
# COMPACT_ATOMS: atom_id res chain seq x y z
N MET A 1 36.81 -10.81 12.61
CA MET A 1 37.06 -12.19 12.13
C MET A 1 36.23 -13.15 12.97
N LEU A 2 35.03 -13.48 12.53
CA LEU A 2 34.16 -14.47 13.17
C LEU A 2 34.53 -15.84 12.62
N ARG A 3 35.09 -16.72 13.49
CA ARG A 3 35.35 -18.12 13.15
C ARG A 3 34.00 -18.86 13.13
N PHE A 4 33.52 -19.19 11.94
CA PHE A 4 32.46 -20.20 11.80
C PHE A 4 33.03 -21.57 12.14
N SER A 5 32.57 -22.15 13.24
CA SER A 5 32.86 -23.53 13.64
C SER A 5 32.28 -24.48 12.60
N GLN A 6 33.14 -25.27 11.96
CA GLN A 6 32.75 -26.41 11.13
C GLN A 6 32.15 -27.50 12.06
N ARG A 7 30.89 -27.38 12.45
CA ARG A 7 30.16 -28.46 13.11
C ARG A 7 29.16 -29.09 12.15
N ASN A 8 29.55 -30.25 11.66
CA ASN A 8 28.70 -31.37 11.22
C ASN A 8 27.53 -31.03 10.24
N PHE A 9 27.85 -30.77 8.99
CA PHE A 9 26.91 -30.93 7.86
C PHE A 9 26.64 -32.42 7.50
N SER A 10 27.19 -33.39 8.21
CA SER A 10 27.02 -34.81 7.90
C SER A 10 25.72 -35.46 8.40
N LYS A 11 24.83 -34.68 8.98
CA LYS A 11 23.45 -35.12 9.32
C LYS A 11 22.40 -34.26 8.68
N ILE A 12 22.60 -33.85 7.43
CA ILE A 12 21.46 -33.54 6.59
C ILE A 12 20.84 -34.90 6.29
N THR A 13 19.91 -35.30 7.12
CA THR A 13 18.95 -36.34 6.81
C THR A 13 18.52 -36.13 5.38
N ARG A 14 18.66 -37.16 4.51
CA ARG A 14 18.10 -37.19 3.17
C ARG A 14 16.76 -36.48 3.25
N ALA A 15 16.63 -35.33 2.58
CA ALA A 15 15.34 -34.74 2.40
C ALA A 15 14.46 -35.84 1.80
N LEU A 16 13.50 -36.30 2.56
CA LEU A 16 12.48 -37.20 2.04
C LEU A 16 11.93 -36.48 0.82
N PRO A 17 11.74 -37.14 -0.34
CA PRO A 17 11.13 -36.50 -1.49
C PRO A 17 9.84 -35.86 -1.00
N MET A 18 9.77 -34.53 -1.07
CA MET A 18 8.58 -33.77 -0.68
C MET A 18 7.43 -34.32 -1.53
N LYS A 19 6.59 -35.14 -0.92
CA LYS A 19 5.34 -35.55 -1.56
C LYS A 19 4.49 -34.28 -1.63
N ASP A 20 3.90 -34.03 -2.78
CA ASP A 20 2.89 -32.99 -2.96
C ASP A 20 1.61 -33.40 -2.20
N LEU A 21 1.64 -33.13 -0.89
CA LEU A 21 0.59 -33.51 0.05
C LEU A 21 -0.24 -32.28 0.41
N PRO A 22 -1.54 -32.44 0.64
CA PRO A 22 -2.35 -31.39 1.25
C PRO A 22 -1.75 -30.92 2.59
N LEU A 23 -1.89 -29.64 2.92
CA LEU A 23 -1.30 -29.02 4.11
C LEU A 23 -1.57 -29.84 5.40
N LYS A 24 -2.78 -30.35 5.56
CA LYS A 24 -3.17 -31.17 6.73
C LYS A 24 -2.26 -32.40 6.95
N GLN A 25 -1.67 -32.92 5.86
CA GLN A 25 -0.79 -34.07 5.91
C GLN A 25 0.69 -33.67 5.90
N ALA A 26 1.01 -32.57 5.22
CA ALA A 26 2.37 -32.06 5.10
C ALA A 26 2.81 -31.37 6.40
N ASP A 27 1.94 -30.58 7.00
CA ASP A 27 2.17 -29.84 8.25
C ASP A 27 0.88 -29.75 9.08
N PRO A 28 0.60 -30.79 9.89
CA PRO A 28 -0.60 -30.82 10.72
C PRO A 28 -0.64 -29.75 11.80
N GLU A 29 0.53 -29.29 12.28
CA GLU A 29 0.63 -28.24 13.29
C GLU A 29 0.16 -26.89 12.70
N LEU A 30 0.73 -26.49 11.58
CA LEU A 30 0.31 -25.26 10.88
C LEU A 30 -1.16 -25.34 10.47
N TYR A 31 -1.61 -26.49 9.95
CA TYR A 31 -3.03 -26.68 9.59
C TYR A 31 -3.96 -26.43 10.79
N SER A 32 -3.58 -26.95 11.98
CA SER A 32 -4.37 -26.74 13.20
C SER A 32 -4.43 -25.28 13.62
N LEU A 33 -3.33 -24.53 13.50
CA LEU A 33 -3.30 -23.10 13.79
C LEU A 33 -4.20 -22.31 12.83
N ILE A 34 -4.22 -22.66 11.56
CA ILE A 34 -5.11 -22.03 10.57
C ILE A 34 -6.58 -22.28 10.91
N GLU A 35 -6.94 -23.51 11.33
CA GLU A 35 -8.33 -23.81 11.74
C GLU A 35 -8.72 -23.08 13.04
N LEU A 36 -7.79 -22.87 13.97
CA LEU A 36 -8.02 -22.04 15.16
C LEU A 36 -8.24 -20.59 14.79
N GLU A 37 -7.41 -20.00 13.90
CA GLU A 37 -7.56 -18.63 13.43
C GLU A 37 -8.86 -18.42 12.65
N LYS A 38 -9.23 -19.35 11.78
CA LYS A 38 -10.51 -19.34 11.07
C LYS A 38 -11.71 -19.33 12.03
N ASN A 39 -11.62 -20.15 13.10
CA ASN A 39 -12.66 -20.15 14.14
C ASN A 39 -12.69 -18.85 14.94
N ARG A 40 -11.51 -18.24 15.20
CA ARG A 40 -11.40 -16.93 15.83
C ARG A 40 -12.11 -15.87 15.01
N GLN A 41 -11.80 -15.79 13.71
CA GLN A 41 -12.41 -14.82 12.79
C GLN A 41 -13.93 -15.02 12.68
N TYR A 42 -14.40 -16.27 12.64
CA TYR A 42 -15.84 -16.57 12.57
C TYR A 42 -16.61 -16.15 13.83
N ARG A 43 -15.96 -16.22 15.00
CA ARG A 43 -16.60 -15.92 16.30
C ARG A 43 -16.34 -14.51 16.79
N GLY A 44 -15.31 -13.87 16.28
CA GLY A 44 -14.89 -12.52 16.66
C GLY A 44 -15.75 -11.45 16.00
N ILE A 45 -15.71 -10.25 16.59
CA ILE A 45 -16.17 -9.02 15.96
C ILE A 45 -14.94 -8.22 15.62
N GLU A 46 -14.63 -8.13 14.31
CA GLU A 46 -13.47 -7.38 13.85
C GLU A 46 -13.82 -5.89 13.74
N LEU A 47 -13.07 -5.06 14.48
CA LEU A 47 -13.24 -3.62 14.49
C LEU A 47 -12.08 -2.85 13.86
N ILE A 48 -11.12 -3.55 13.27
CA ILE A 48 -10.03 -2.94 12.50
C ILE A 48 -10.58 -2.62 11.10
N ALA A 49 -10.77 -1.34 10.80
CA ALA A 49 -11.43 -0.88 9.58
C ALA A 49 -10.74 -1.33 8.27
N SER A 50 -9.45 -1.65 8.32
CA SER A 50 -8.67 -2.13 7.17
C SER A 50 -8.73 -3.65 6.96
N GLU A 51 -9.32 -4.41 7.89
CA GLU A 51 -9.52 -5.85 7.71
C GLU A 51 -10.76 -6.15 6.87
N ASN A 52 -10.66 -7.15 6.00
CA ASN A 52 -11.77 -7.63 5.19
C ASN A 52 -11.64 -9.13 4.92
N PHE A 53 -12.77 -9.78 4.71
CA PHE A 53 -12.82 -11.20 4.37
C PHE A 53 -12.55 -11.38 2.87
N ALA A 54 -11.46 -12.09 2.54
CA ALA A 54 -11.12 -12.37 1.15
C ALA A 54 -12.11 -13.37 0.52
N TYR A 55 -12.54 -13.09 -0.71
CA TYR A 55 -13.33 -14.04 -1.47
C TYR A 55 -12.52 -15.29 -1.78
N LYS A 56 -13.20 -16.45 -1.81
CA LYS A 56 -12.59 -17.74 -2.14
C LYS A 56 -11.79 -17.70 -3.45
N ALA A 57 -12.33 -17.06 -4.49
CA ALA A 57 -11.66 -16.90 -5.77
C ALA A 57 -10.31 -16.16 -5.67
N VAL A 58 -10.19 -15.17 -4.79
CA VAL A 58 -8.91 -14.47 -4.53
C VAL A 58 -7.90 -15.42 -3.90
N CYS A 59 -8.34 -16.22 -2.91
CA CYS A 59 -7.47 -17.22 -2.28
C CYS A 59 -7.01 -18.28 -3.28
N GLU A 60 -7.90 -18.74 -4.17
CA GLU A 60 -7.57 -19.72 -5.23
C GLU A 60 -6.54 -19.17 -6.22
N VAL A 61 -6.63 -17.91 -6.60
CA VAL A 61 -5.62 -17.28 -7.47
C VAL A 61 -4.27 -17.18 -6.76
N ASN A 62 -4.24 -16.72 -5.50
CA ASN A 62 -3.01 -16.61 -4.72
C ASN A 62 -2.34 -17.96 -4.46
N GLY A 63 -3.11 -19.04 -4.33
CA GLY A 63 -2.60 -20.41 -4.18
C GLY A 63 -2.40 -21.17 -5.50
N SER A 64 -2.44 -20.48 -6.64
CA SER A 64 -2.31 -21.12 -7.95
C SER A 64 -0.84 -21.22 -8.42
N CYS A 65 -0.64 -21.82 -9.61
CA CYS A 65 0.69 -21.89 -10.23
C CYS A 65 1.32 -20.52 -10.54
N LEU A 66 0.57 -19.43 -10.46
CA LEU A 66 1.08 -18.07 -10.64
C LEU A 66 2.17 -17.73 -9.60
N THR A 67 2.12 -18.33 -8.40
CA THR A 67 3.13 -18.16 -7.37
C THR A 67 4.52 -18.69 -7.78
N ASN A 68 4.61 -19.56 -8.78
CA ASN A 68 5.86 -20.12 -9.26
C ASN A 68 6.57 -19.24 -10.29
N LYS A 69 5.89 -18.20 -10.81
CA LYS A 69 6.40 -17.47 -11.98
C LYS A 69 7.12 -16.18 -11.60
N TYR A 70 8.34 -16.07 -12.07
CA TYR A 70 9.15 -14.85 -11.99
C TYR A 70 8.78 -13.92 -13.15
N SER A 71 8.32 -12.68 -12.84
CA SER A 71 7.71 -11.77 -13.82
C SER A 71 8.15 -10.32 -13.68
N GLU A 72 9.43 -10.09 -13.36
CA GLU A 72 10.01 -8.75 -13.30
C GLU A 72 9.88 -8.02 -14.64
N GLY A 73 9.69 -6.71 -14.58
CA GLY A 73 9.42 -5.85 -15.73
C GLY A 73 7.92 -5.65 -15.95
N TYR A 74 7.57 -5.15 -17.13
CA TYR A 74 6.18 -4.85 -17.50
C TYR A 74 5.67 -5.75 -18.61
N PRO A 75 4.35 -5.85 -18.86
CA PRO A 75 3.80 -6.60 -19.97
C PRO A 75 4.40 -6.22 -21.32
N GLY A 76 5.05 -7.20 -21.98
CA GLY A 76 5.78 -6.99 -23.22
C GLY A 76 7.24 -6.52 -23.05
N ALA A 77 7.66 -6.21 -21.82
CA ALA A 77 9.02 -5.77 -21.49
C ALA A 77 9.55 -6.49 -20.24
N ARG A 78 9.48 -7.82 -20.24
CA ARG A 78 9.95 -8.67 -19.14
C ARG A 78 11.44 -8.95 -19.24
N TYR A 79 12.08 -9.13 -18.09
CA TYR A 79 13.49 -9.58 -18.05
C TYR A 79 13.64 -11.07 -18.33
N TYR A 80 12.57 -11.87 -18.18
CA TYR A 80 12.60 -13.32 -18.35
C TYR A 80 11.51 -13.80 -19.32
N GLY A 81 11.77 -14.92 -19.99
CA GLY A 81 10.83 -15.58 -20.89
C GLY A 81 9.67 -16.28 -20.16
N GLY A 82 8.69 -16.77 -20.93
CA GLY A 82 7.55 -17.55 -20.41
C GLY A 82 6.47 -16.71 -19.71
N ASN A 83 6.38 -15.42 -20.02
CA ASN A 83 5.44 -14.49 -19.41
C ASN A 83 4.19 -14.17 -20.25
N GLN A 84 3.95 -14.90 -21.34
CA GLN A 84 2.84 -14.58 -22.24
C GLN A 84 1.47 -14.54 -21.51
N TYR A 85 1.22 -15.46 -20.62
CA TYR A 85 -0.04 -15.49 -19.85
C TYR A 85 -0.03 -14.52 -18.67
N ILE A 86 1.11 -14.30 -18.02
CA ILE A 86 1.27 -13.30 -16.98
C ILE A 86 1.00 -11.89 -17.52
N ASP A 87 1.49 -11.60 -18.73
CA ASP A 87 1.22 -10.33 -19.42
C ASP A 87 -0.27 -10.14 -19.69
N MET A 88 -0.97 -11.22 -20.09
CA MET A 88 -2.42 -11.17 -20.30
C MET A 88 -3.17 -10.92 -18.99
N ILE A 89 -2.75 -11.58 -17.90
CA ILE A 89 -3.35 -11.41 -16.57
C ILE A 89 -3.14 -9.97 -16.07
N GLU A 90 -1.95 -9.45 -16.19
CA GLU A 90 -1.65 -8.08 -15.74
C GLU A 90 -2.42 -7.04 -16.56
N ARG A 91 -2.47 -7.19 -17.90
CA ARG A 91 -3.30 -6.33 -18.76
C ARG A 91 -4.80 -6.43 -18.41
N LEU A 92 -5.29 -7.62 -18.08
CA LEU A 92 -6.67 -7.80 -17.64
C LEU A 92 -6.94 -7.07 -16.31
N CYS A 93 -5.99 -7.13 -15.38
CA CYS A 93 -6.09 -6.42 -14.10
C CYS A 93 -6.11 -4.90 -14.31
N ILE A 94 -5.21 -4.36 -15.14
CA ILE A 94 -5.17 -2.94 -15.52
C ILE A 94 -6.50 -2.52 -16.15
N LYS A 95 -6.99 -3.27 -17.14
CA LYS A 95 -8.27 -3.00 -17.80
C LYS A 95 -9.41 -2.92 -16.79
N ARG A 96 -9.54 -3.92 -15.91
CA ARG A 96 -10.60 -3.98 -14.90
C ARG A 96 -10.51 -2.83 -13.89
N ALA A 97 -9.30 -2.41 -13.52
CA ALA A 97 -9.12 -1.26 -12.65
C ALA A 97 -9.60 0.04 -13.31
N LEU A 98 -9.23 0.28 -14.57
CA LEU A 98 -9.72 1.43 -15.35
C LEU A 98 -11.25 1.41 -15.47
N GLU A 99 -11.84 0.26 -15.80
CA GLU A 99 -13.30 0.09 -15.91
C GLU A 99 -14.01 0.34 -14.58
N ALA A 100 -13.45 -0.17 -13.47
CA ALA A 100 -14.03 0.02 -12.13
C ALA A 100 -14.11 1.49 -11.73
N TYR A 101 -13.10 2.28 -12.10
CA TYR A 101 -13.06 3.72 -11.84
C TYR A 101 -13.58 4.58 -13.00
N ARG A 102 -14.10 3.98 -14.06
CA ARG A 102 -14.66 4.67 -15.26
C ARG A 102 -13.64 5.62 -15.91
N LEU A 103 -12.38 5.20 -15.99
CA LEU A 103 -11.27 5.99 -16.51
C LEU A 103 -10.97 5.61 -17.96
N ASP A 104 -10.71 6.62 -18.80
CA ASP A 104 -10.28 6.43 -20.18
C ASP A 104 -8.81 6.00 -20.22
N SER A 105 -8.53 4.86 -20.86
CA SER A 105 -7.17 4.33 -21.02
C SER A 105 -6.24 5.20 -21.87
N ASN A 106 -6.77 6.19 -22.63
CA ASN A 106 -5.97 7.16 -23.37
C ASN A 106 -5.46 8.30 -22.50
N GLU A 107 -6.11 8.55 -21.36
CA GLU A 107 -5.77 9.63 -20.44
C GLU A 107 -5.16 9.13 -19.12
N TRP A 108 -5.46 7.87 -18.75
CA TRP A 108 -5.10 7.29 -17.47
C TRP A 108 -4.25 6.03 -17.61
N HIS A 109 -3.25 5.93 -16.78
CA HIS A 109 -2.44 4.73 -16.61
C HIS A 109 -2.66 4.12 -15.23
N VAL A 110 -2.58 2.77 -15.14
CA VAL A 110 -2.70 2.03 -13.88
C VAL A 110 -1.50 1.12 -13.70
N ASN A 111 -0.88 1.20 -12.54
CA ASN A 111 0.12 0.23 -12.09
C ASN A 111 -0.52 -0.69 -11.04
N VAL A 112 -0.54 -2.00 -11.32
CA VAL A 112 -1.13 -3.03 -10.46
C VAL A 112 -0.08 -3.91 -9.78
N GLN A 113 1.20 -3.54 -9.85
CA GLN A 113 2.30 -4.38 -9.36
C GLN A 113 2.63 -4.17 -7.89
N THR A 114 2.17 -3.08 -7.27
CA THR A 114 2.47 -2.80 -5.86
C THR A 114 1.73 -3.77 -4.93
N MET A 115 2.44 -4.26 -3.93
CA MET A 115 1.93 -5.29 -3.02
C MET A 115 0.99 -4.76 -1.94
N SER A 116 1.10 -3.46 -1.61
CA SER A 116 0.29 -2.80 -0.57
C SER A 116 0.37 -1.28 -0.69
N GLY A 117 -0.44 -0.55 0.11
CA GLY A 117 -0.49 0.92 0.10
C GLY A 117 0.82 1.58 0.44
N SER A 118 1.58 1.05 1.40
CA SER A 118 2.88 1.65 1.78
C SER A 118 3.91 1.63 0.64
N PRO A 119 4.16 0.51 -0.05
CA PRO A 119 5.00 0.51 -1.26
C PRO A 119 4.43 1.37 -2.39
N ALA A 120 3.09 1.44 -2.55
CA ALA A 120 2.46 2.30 -3.56
C ALA A 120 2.77 3.78 -3.30
N ASN A 121 2.55 4.26 -2.08
CA ASN A 121 2.85 5.63 -1.70
C ASN A 121 4.35 5.93 -1.85
N PHE A 122 5.22 5.02 -1.41
CA PHE A 122 6.66 5.20 -1.53
C PHE A 122 7.10 5.29 -3.00
N ALA A 123 6.52 4.46 -3.87
CA ALA A 123 6.78 4.51 -5.31
C ALA A 123 6.38 5.86 -5.93
N VAL A 124 5.19 6.39 -5.56
CA VAL A 124 4.74 7.72 -6.00
C VAL A 124 5.69 8.82 -5.52
N TYR A 125 6.08 8.78 -4.26
CA TYR A 125 7.01 9.78 -3.71
C TYR A 125 8.36 9.73 -4.44
N THR A 126 8.90 8.54 -4.67
CA THR A 126 10.17 8.36 -5.39
C THR A 126 10.09 8.82 -6.86
N ALA A 127 8.93 8.66 -7.49
CA ALA A 127 8.72 9.09 -8.88
C ALA A 127 8.60 10.62 -9.01
N LEU A 128 8.06 11.31 -8.00
CA LEU A 128 7.71 12.73 -8.07
C LEU A 128 8.65 13.65 -7.30
N MET A 129 9.42 13.10 -6.35
CA MET A 129 10.23 13.90 -5.43
C MET A 129 11.65 13.37 -5.32
N GLU A 130 12.60 14.29 -5.14
CA GLU A 130 13.97 13.96 -4.76
C GLU A 130 14.09 13.85 -3.23
N PRO A 131 15.08 13.08 -2.72
CA PRO A 131 15.37 13.07 -1.28
C PRO A 131 15.60 14.50 -0.74
N GLY A 132 14.91 14.81 0.35
CA GLY A 132 14.95 16.15 0.95
C GLY A 132 13.87 17.12 0.45
N ASP A 133 13.12 16.77 -0.59
CA ASP A 133 11.95 17.55 -1.02
C ASP A 133 10.90 17.64 0.10
N ARG A 134 10.06 18.67 0.01
CA ARG A 134 9.02 18.98 1.01
C ARG A 134 7.68 18.40 0.59
N ALA A 135 7.01 17.78 1.53
CA ALA A 135 5.66 17.25 1.35
C ALA A 135 4.75 17.60 2.53
N MET A 136 3.45 17.52 2.33
CA MET A 136 2.46 17.70 3.39
C MET A 136 1.48 16.54 3.41
N GLY A 137 1.07 16.11 4.61
CA GLY A 137 0.10 15.04 4.83
C GLY A 137 -0.67 15.25 6.12
N LEU A 138 -1.81 14.57 6.28
CA LEU A 138 -2.58 14.61 7.52
C LEU A 138 -1.81 13.91 8.64
N ASP A 139 -1.75 14.53 9.81
CA ASP A 139 -1.14 13.94 11.00
C ASP A 139 -1.79 12.59 11.35
N LEU A 140 -0.96 11.59 11.66
CA LEU A 140 -1.43 10.26 12.07
C LEU A 140 -2.40 10.33 13.25
N THR A 141 -2.13 11.20 14.22
CA THR A 141 -2.96 11.40 15.42
C THR A 141 -4.33 12.01 15.10
N GLN A 142 -4.48 12.56 13.91
CA GLN A 142 -5.71 13.18 13.39
C GLN A 142 -6.41 12.29 12.34
N GLY A 143 -5.92 11.07 12.15
CA GLY A 143 -6.47 10.10 11.24
C GLY A 143 -5.70 9.91 9.93
N GLY A 144 -4.53 10.52 9.77
CA GLY A 144 -3.65 10.29 8.62
C GLY A 144 -3.05 8.88 8.60
N HIS A 145 -2.40 8.53 7.49
CA HIS A 145 -1.67 7.27 7.39
C HIS A 145 -0.20 7.44 7.79
N LEU A 146 0.41 6.36 8.27
CA LEU A 146 1.83 6.35 8.68
C LEU A 146 2.74 6.84 7.54
N THR A 147 2.48 6.42 6.30
CA THR A 147 3.27 6.79 5.13
C THR A 147 3.10 8.24 4.67
N HIS A 148 2.20 8.99 5.26
CA HIS A 148 2.05 10.43 5.00
C HIS A 148 3.07 11.26 5.80
N GLY A 149 4.24 10.67 6.10
CA GLY A 149 5.37 11.34 6.70
C GLY A 149 5.34 11.43 8.21
N PHE A 150 4.64 10.53 8.88
CA PHE A 150 4.51 10.60 10.33
C PHE A 150 5.87 10.61 11.05
N HIS A 151 6.07 11.61 11.86
CA HIS A 151 7.23 11.81 12.72
C HIS A 151 6.82 12.56 13.99
N THR A 152 7.65 12.41 15.00
CA THR A 152 7.57 13.20 16.23
C THR A 152 8.77 14.15 16.31
N GLU A 153 8.77 15.06 17.23
CA GLU A 153 9.94 15.95 17.47
C GLU A 153 11.25 15.17 17.74
N LYS A 154 11.12 13.95 18.30
CA LYS A 154 12.27 13.12 18.71
C LYS A 154 12.63 12.04 17.70
N THR A 155 11.68 11.61 16.87
CA THR A 155 11.86 10.39 16.05
C THR A 155 11.15 10.49 14.72
N LYS A 156 11.84 10.17 13.64
CA LYS A 156 11.27 9.92 12.33
C LYS A 156 10.70 8.50 12.31
N VAL A 157 9.41 8.35 12.57
CA VAL A 157 8.75 7.03 12.73
C VAL A 157 8.50 6.37 11.39
N SER A 158 7.96 7.12 10.43
CA SER A 158 7.74 6.63 9.08
C SER A 158 9.05 6.60 8.27
N ALA A 159 9.27 5.55 7.49
CA ALA A 159 10.36 5.51 6.52
C ALA A 159 10.31 6.70 5.56
N THR A 160 9.13 7.16 5.17
CA THR A 160 8.97 8.33 4.28
C THR A 160 9.51 9.61 4.91
N ALA A 161 9.48 9.74 6.24
CA ALA A 161 10.08 10.87 6.95
C ALA A 161 11.61 10.82 7.01
N LEU A 162 12.24 9.70 6.68
CA LEU A 162 13.70 9.59 6.55
C LEU A 162 14.19 10.26 5.25
N PHE A 163 13.44 10.14 4.18
CA PHE A 163 13.84 10.58 2.83
C PHE A 163 13.34 11.98 2.50
N TRP A 164 12.15 12.36 2.97
CA TRP A 164 11.51 13.64 2.63
C TRP A 164 11.20 14.46 3.87
N ASN A 165 11.08 15.77 3.69
CA ASN A 165 10.71 16.68 4.74
C ASN A 165 9.19 16.82 4.76
N TRP A 166 8.56 16.48 5.86
CA TRP A 166 7.11 16.52 6.01
C TRP A 166 6.64 17.62 6.95
N LYS A 167 5.62 18.37 6.55
CA LYS A 167 4.81 19.22 7.41
C LYS A 167 3.44 18.58 7.55
N LEU A 168 3.09 18.18 8.76
CA LEU A 168 1.83 17.52 9.04
C LEU A 168 0.75 18.57 9.28
N TYR A 169 -0.34 18.52 8.47
CA TYR A 169 -1.49 19.35 8.73
C TYR A 169 -2.47 18.64 9.66
N GLN A 170 -3.33 19.41 10.33
CA GLN A 170 -4.21 18.92 11.39
C GLN A 170 -5.65 19.34 11.16
N VAL A 171 -6.56 18.73 11.92
CA VAL A 171 -7.93 19.18 12.01
C VAL A 171 -8.06 20.35 12.99
N ASN A 172 -9.03 21.20 12.75
CA ASN A 172 -9.42 22.24 13.68
C ASN A 172 -10.07 21.60 14.92
N LYS A 173 -9.54 21.90 16.11
CA LYS A 173 -9.96 21.29 17.38
C LYS A 173 -11.42 21.60 17.76
N GLN A 174 -11.99 22.68 17.24
CA GLN A 174 -13.36 23.09 17.54
C GLN A 174 -14.37 22.39 16.64
N THR A 175 -14.03 22.26 15.33
CA THR A 175 -14.92 21.70 14.32
C THR A 175 -14.69 20.21 14.06
N ASN A 176 -13.51 19.70 14.41
CA ASN A 176 -13.02 18.37 14.05
C ASN A 176 -12.97 18.14 12.52
N LEU A 177 -12.84 19.21 11.75
CA LEU A 177 -12.69 19.19 10.31
C LEU A 177 -11.30 19.71 9.93
N ILE A 178 -10.81 19.30 8.76
CA ILE A 178 -9.60 19.86 8.19
C ILE A 178 -9.83 21.35 7.95
N ASP A 179 -8.92 22.17 8.45
CA ASP A 179 -8.93 23.62 8.25
C ASP A 179 -8.21 23.95 6.94
N TYR A 180 -8.97 24.04 5.87
CA TYR A 180 -8.42 24.27 4.53
C TYR A 180 -7.75 25.65 4.36
N ASP A 181 -8.20 26.67 5.11
CA ASP A 181 -7.59 27.99 5.05
C ASP A 181 -6.25 27.99 5.76
N ALA A 182 -6.15 27.32 6.90
CA ALA A 182 -4.89 27.08 7.58
C ALA A 182 -3.93 26.20 6.75
N LEU A 183 -4.46 25.16 6.09
CA LEU A 183 -3.69 24.32 5.17
C LEU A 183 -3.12 25.14 4.00
N GLU A 184 -3.94 26.00 3.38
CA GLU A 184 -3.50 26.89 2.28
C GLU A 184 -2.39 27.85 2.73
N ALA A 185 -2.58 28.50 3.89
CA ALA A 185 -1.55 29.38 4.45
C ALA A 185 -0.24 28.64 4.72
N GLN A 186 -0.33 27.45 5.32
CA GLN A 186 0.84 26.58 5.56
C GLN A 186 1.51 26.14 4.27
N ALA A 187 0.75 25.79 3.22
CA ALA A 187 1.28 25.36 1.95
C ALA A 187 2.02 26.50 1.24
N LYS A 188 1.48 27.72 1.27
CA LYS A 188 2.13 28.93 0.70
C LYS A 188 3.46 29.26 1.39
N GLU A 189 3.53 29.08 2.70
CA GLU A 189 4.74 29.29 3.48
C GLU A 189 5.76 28.17 3.25
N TYR A 190 5.32 26.92 3.38
CA TYR A 190 6.18 25.73 3.34
C TYR A 190 6.61 25.36 1.92
N LYS A 191 5.78 25.67 0.91
CA LYS A 191 6.02 25.37 -0.51
C LYS A 191 6.32 23.89 -0.75
N PRO A 192 5.41 22.98 -0.44
CA PRO A 192 5.61 21.55 -0.67
C PRO A 192 5.64 21.25 -2.16
N LYS A 193 6.35 20.22 -2.55
CA LYS A 193 6.31 19.64 -3.90
C LYS A 193 5.13 18.68 -4.08
N LEU A 194 4.64 18.12 -2.98
CA LEU A 194 3.51 17.20 -2.98
C LEU A 194 2.65 17.40 -1.72
N ILE A 195 1.33 17.35 -1.89
CA ILE A 195 0.35 17.32 -0.80
C ILE A 195 -0.46 16.03 -0.91
N VAL A 196 -0.57 15.29 0.20
CA VAL A 196 -1.38 14.07 0.26
C VAL A 196 -2.75 14.42 0.82
N ALA A 197 -3.79 14.12 0.06
CA ALA A 197 -5.18 14.13 0.48
C ALA A 197 -5.64 12.68 0.70
N GLY A 198 -5.69 12.22 1.94
CA GLY A 198 -6.03 10.85 2.28
C GLY A 198 -5.91 10.58 3.78
N PHE A 199 -6.49 9.49 4.19
CA PHE A 199 -6.60 9.17 5.61
C PHE A 199 -6.73 7.67 5.87
N SER A 200 -6.48 7.26 7.11
CA SER A 200 -6.79 5.93 7.63
C SER A 200 -8.03 5.95 8.53
N ALA A 201 -8.18 6.98 9.35
CA ALA A 201 -9.20 7.04 10.39
C ALA A 201 -9.94 8.38 10.49
N TYR A 202 -9.71 9.33 9.60
CA TYR A 202 -10.47 10.58 9.54
C TYR A 202 -11.89 10.30 9.03
N PRO A 203 -12.95 10.52 9.82
CA PRO A 203 -14.29 10.00 9.51
C PRO A 203 -15.16 11.04 8.77
N ARG A 204 -14.59 11.86 7.93
CA ARG A 204 -15.28 12.90 7.16
C ARG A 204 -14.81 12.91 5.72
N ASP A 205 -15.64 13.43 4.83
CA ASP A 205 -15.27 13.64 3.44
C ASP A 205 -14.18 14.70 3.31
N LEU A 206 -13.38 14.56 2.25
CA LEU A 206 -12.37 15.53 1.86
C LEU A 206 -12.91 16.43 0.75
N ASP A 207 -12.66 17.73 0.88
CA ASP A 207 -12.87 18.66 -0.22
C ASP A 207 -11.68 18.61 -1.20
N TYR A 208 -11.75 17.66 -2.14
CA TYR A 208 -10.71 17.48 -3.16
C TYR A 208 -10.55 18.68 -4.07
N LYS A 209 -11.61 19.48 -4.30
CA LYS A 209 -11.51 20.72 -5.08
C LYS A 209 -10.67 21.75 -4.34
N ARG A 210 -10.86 21.84 -3.04
CA ARG A 210 -10.06 22.73 -2.20
C ARG A 210 -8.59 22.30 -2.14
N PHE A 211 -8.34 21.00 -2.00
CA PHE A 211 -6.97 20.45 -2.11
C PHE A 211 -6.33 20.76 -3.46
N ARG A 212 -7.04 20.54 -4.56
CA ARG A 212 -6.53 20.83 -5.91
C ARG A 212 -6.19 22.31 -6.06
N HIS A 213 -7.10 23.20 -5.61
CA HIS A 213 -6.86 24.64 -5.62
C HIS A 213 -5.59 25.02 -4.84
N ILE A 214 -5.40 24.48 -3.63
CA ILE A 214 -4.22 24.74 -2.81
C ILE A 214 -2.94 24.29 -3.53
N CYS A 215 -2.97 23.07 -4.09
CA CYS A 215 -1.83 22.57 -4.85
C CYS A 215 -1.48 23.44 -6.05
N ASP A 216 -2.49 23.93 -6.79
CA ASP A 216 -2.29 24.83 -7.94
C ASP A 216 -1.66 26.16 -7.53
N GLN A 217 -2.03 26.71 -6.35
CA GLN A 217 -1.47 27.96 -5.84
C GLN A 217 0.04 27.85 -5.49
N VAL A 218 0.53 26.66 -5.19
CA VAL A 218 1.93 26.46 -4.77
C VAL A 218 2.74 25.62 -5.78
N GLY A 219 2.13 25.17 -6.86
CA GLY A 219 2.77 24.32 -7.86
C GLY A 219 3.06 22.89 -7.36
N ALA A 220 2.24 22.38 -6.44
CA ALA A 220 2.42 21.07 -5.86
C ALA A 220 1.64 19.97 -6.61
N TYR A 221 2.17 18.75 -6.58
CA TYR A 221 1.39 17.56 -6.93
C TYR A 221 0.34 17.27 -5.86
N LEU A 222 -0.83 16.80 -6.28
CA LEU A 222 -1.86 16.28 -5.38
C LEU A 222 -1.89 14.76 -5.48
N LEU A 223 -1.59 14.09 -4.39
CA LEU A 223 -1.79 12.64 -4.24
C LEU A 223 -3.08 12.39 -3.44
N CYS A 224 -4.06 11.76 -4.06
CA CYS A 224 -5.27 11.31 -3.38
C CYS A 224 -5.09 9.86 -2.94
N ASP A 225 -4.75 9.64 -1.66
CA ASP A 225 -4.68 8.29 -1.07
C ASP A 225 -6.09 7.86 -0.66
N MET A 226 -6.72 7.07 -1.52
CA MET A 226 -8.10 6.61 -1.35
C MET A 226 -8.18 5.14 -0.89
N ALA A 227 -7.10 4.58 -0.31
CA ALA A 227 -7.03 3.17 0.06
C ALA A 227 -8.24 2.70 0.89
N HIS A 228 -8.67 3.47 1.90
CA HIS A 228 -9.81 3.14 2.75
C HIS A 228 -11.18 3.40 2.13
N ILE A 229 -11.25 4.21 1.09
CA ILE A 229 -12.52 4.59 0.43
C ILE A 229 -12.59 4.15 -1.03
N SER A 230 -11.63 3.37 -1.49
CA SER A 230 -11.50 3.00 -2.91
C SER A 230 -12.77 2.34 -3.49
N GLY A 231 -13.45 1.50 -2.71
CA GLY A 231 -14.74 0.91 -3.09
C GLY A 231 -15.86 1.94 -3.22
N LEU A 232 -15.91 2.91 -2.33
CA LEU A 232 -16.90 4.01 -2.38
C LEU A 232 -16.64 4.95 -3.58
N VAL A 233 -15.36 5.19 -3.89
CA VAL A 233 -14.98 5.99 -5.08
C VAL A 233 -15.34 5.29 -6.38
N ALA A 234 -15.24 3.96 -6.42
CA ALA A 234 -15.59 3.16 -7.60
C ALA A 234 -17.12 2.99 -7.79
N ALA A 235 -17.91 3.04 -6.73
CA ALA A 235 -19.38 2.90 -6.75
C ALA A 235 -20.12 4.17 -7.27
#